data_7ed845a9908b5933e4ef5371479ac32d
#
_entry.id   7ed845a9908b5933e4ef5371479ac32d
#
_cell.length_a   1.000
_cell.length_b   1.000
_cell.length_c   1.000
_cell.angle_alpha   90.00
_cell.angle_beta   90.00
_cell.angle_gamma   90.00
#
_symmetry.space_group_name_H-M   'P 1'
#
loop_
_entity.id
_entity.type
_entity.pdbx_description
1 polymer ?
#
loop_
_entity_poly.entity_id
_entity_poly.type
_entity_poly.pdbx_seq_one_letter_code
_entity_poly.pdbx_strand_id
1 'polypeptide(L)'
;MGYSFTSPEVAGALVRAKRRGVDVKVVLDWKANTGKQNQASLAAMNLQVNAGIPVRTVSQYKIMHDKVIIADGRNIEVGSFNYTRAADRVNSENVLVVWDVPVVAQRYLQHWQSRWNGGTDWHSSY
;
A
#
# COMPACT_ATOMS: atom_id res chain seq x y z
N MET A 1 1.73 -2.34 1.32
CA MET A 1 1.56 -1.76 2.68
C MET A 1 2.17 -0.38 2.69
N GLY A 2 1.39 0.61 3.05
CA GLY A 2 1.83 1.99 2.98
C GLY A 2 1.32 2.86 4.11
N TYR A 3 2.07 3.91 4.42
CA TYR A 3 1.63 4.96 5.33
C TYR A 3 0.68 5.92 4.60
N SER A 4 1.18 6.68 3.64
CA SER A 4 0.38 7.60 2.81
C SER A 4 0.33 7.11 1.38
N PHE A 5 -0.88 7.08 0.80
CA PHE A 5 -1.13 6.50 -0.52
C PHE A 5 -1.99 7.47 -1.34
N THR A 6 -1.35 8.22 -2.22
CA THR A 6 -2.03 9.22 -3.07
C THR A 6 -1.62 9.12 -4.54
N SER A 7 -0.57 8.35 -4.87
CA SER A 7 0.02 8.31 -6.21
C SER A 7 -0.92 7.68 -7.24
N PRO A 8 -1.35 8.43 -8.26
CA PRO A 8 -2.14 7.84 -9.35
C PRO A 8 -1.36 6.79 -10.13
N GLU A 9 -0.04 6.96 -10.26
CA GLU A 9 0.83 6.03 -10.98
C GLU A 9 0.88 4.68 -10.29
N VAL A 10 1.06 4.67 -8.96
CA VAL A 10 1.08 3.43 -8.17
C VAL A 10 -0.31 2.81 -8.15
N ALA A 11 -1.35 3.61 -7.89
CA ALA A 11 -2.73 3.13 -7.88
C ALA A 11 -3.10 2.48 -9.22
N GLY A 12 -2.75 3.13 -10.34
CA GLY A 12 -3.01 2.61 -11.68
C GLY A 12 -2.23 1.32 -11.98
N ALA A 13 -0.97 1.24 -11.53
CA ALA A 13 -0.17 0.04 -11.70
C ALA A 13 -0.78 -1.18 -10.97
N LEU A 14 -1.29 -0.98 -9.76
CA LEU A 14 -1.96 -2.03 -9.00
C LEU A 14 -3.26 -2.48 -9.69
N VAL A 15 -4.04 -1.55 -10.21
CA VAL A 15 -5.26 -1.87 -10.97
C VAL A 15 -4.92 -2.68 -12.23
N ARG A 16 -3.87 -2.29 -12.97
CA ARG A 16 -3.42 -3.04 -14.14
C ARG A 16 -2.97 -4.46 -13.78
N ALA A 17 -2.27 -4.60 -12.65
CA ALA A 17 -1.88 -5.93 -12.15
C ALA A 17 -3.12 -6.78 -11.84
N LYS A 18 -4.10 -6.21 -11.16
CA LYS A 18 -5.36 -6.89 -10.86
C LYS A 18 -6.07 -7.35 -12.13
N ARG A 19 -6.10 -6.52 -13.14
CA ARG A 19 -6.72 -6.85 -14.44
C ARG A 19 -6.00 -8.00 -15.15
N ARG A 20 -4.69 -8.17 -14.90
CA ARG A 20 -3.93 -9.32 -15.41
C ARG A 20 -4.12 -10.59 -14.61
N GLY A 21 -4.95 -10.57 -13.57
CA GLY A 21 -5.23 -11.73 -12.72
C GLY A 21 -4.32 -11.85 -11.50
N VAL A 22 -3.53 -10.84 -11.18
CA VAL A 22 -2.68 -10.86 -9.98
C VAL A 22 -3.57 -10.68 -8.73
N ASP A 23 -3.29 -11.44 -7.68
CA ASP A 23 -3.91 -11.27 -6.37
C ASP A 23 -3.26 -10.07 -5.67
N VAL A 24 -3.98 -8.95 -5.62
CA VAL A 24 -3.50 -7.68 -5.04
C VAL A 24 -4.28 -7.36 -3.79
N LYS A 25 -3.57 -7.02 -2.71
CA LYS A 25 -4.16 -6.54 -1.46
C LYS A 25 -3.39 -5.34 -0.94
N VAL A 26 -4.10 -4.38 -0.37
CA VAL A 26 -3.52 -3.12 0.11
C VAL A 26 -3.86 -2.91 1.57
N VAL A 27 -2.86 -2.60 2.39
CA VAL A 27 -3.04 -2.21 3.79
C VAL A 27 -2.37 -0.86 4.04
N LEU A 28 -3.09 0.05 4.67
CA LEU A 28 -2.69 1.45 4.81
C LEU A 28 -2.95 1.95 6.22
N ASP A 29 -2.24 3.01 6.62
CA ASP A 29 -2.54 3.71 7.86
C ASP A 29 -3.91 4.39 7.78
N TRP A 30 -4.71 4.25 8.82
CA TRP A 30 -6.07 4.82 8.83
C TRP A 30 -6.03 6.35 8.82
N LYS A 31 -5.28 6.96 9.73
CA LYS A 31 -5.28 8.41 9.93
C LYS A 31 -4.69 9.16 8.73
N ALA A 32 -3.63 8.62 8.13
CA ALA A 32 -2.97 9.27 7.00
C ALA A 32 -3.81 9.25 5.72
N ASN A 33 -4.80 8.36 5.62
CA ASN A 33 -5.52 8.13 4.36
C ASN A 33 -7.02 8.40 4.45
N THR A 34 -7.56 8.66 5.63
CA THR A 34 -8.99 8.92 5.82
C THR A 34 -9.22 10.36 6.31
N GLY A 35 -10.47 10.79 6.28
CA GLY A 35 -10.84 12.15 6.66
C GLY A 35 -10.92 13.10 5.47
N LYS A 36 -11.65 14.19 5.65
CA LYS A 36 -11.97 15.13 4.57
C LYS A 36 -10.73 15.80 3.96
N GLN A 37 -9.67 15.96 4.73
CA GLN A 37 -8.43 16.57 4.27
C GLN A 37 -7.60 15.66 3.37
N ASN A 38 -7.93 14.36 3.32
CA ASN A 38 -7.17 13.35 2.59
C ASN A 38 -7.89 12.90 1.30
N GLN A 39 -8.37 13.84 0.50
CA GLN A 39 -9.17 13.55 -0.69
C GLN A 39 -8.43 12.70 -1.72
N ALA A 40 -7.14 12.96 -1.94
CA ALA A 40 -6.35 12.18 -2.88
C ALA A 40 -6.18 10.71 -2.42
N SER A 41 -6.01 10.49 -1.11
CA SER A 41 -5.95 9.14 -0.55
C SER A 41 -7.31 8.43 -0.67
N LEU A 42 -8.40 9.12 -0.38
CA LEU A 42 -9.74 8.57 -0.51
C LEU A 42 -10.00 8.13 -1.96
N ALA A 43 -9.63 8.97 -2.93
CA ALA A 43 -9.76 8.65 -4.35
C ALA A 43 -8.93 7.42 -4.72
N ALA A 44 -7.69 7.33 -4.25
CA ALA A 44 -6.82 6.19 -4.51
C ALA A 44 -7.39 4.89 -3.92
N MET A 45 -7.87 4.92 -2.68
CA MET A 45 -8.49 3.75 -2.05
C MET A 45 -9.78 3.32 -2.75
N ASN A 46 -10.62 4.26 -3.12
CA ASN A 46 -11.86 3.96 -3.84
C ASN A 46 -11.56 3.34 -5.22
N LEU A 47 -10.56 3.83 -5.91
CA LEU A 47 -10.12 3.26 -7.18
C LEU A 47 -9.70 1.79 -7.02
N GLN A 48 -8.96 1.47 -5.94
CA GLN A 48 -8.55 0.10 -5.67
C GLN A 48 -9.76 -0.80 -5.43
N VAL A 49 -10.63 -0.42 -4.52
CA VAL A 49 -11.81 -1.22 -4.14
C VAL A 49 -12.76 -1.38 -5.33
N ASN A 50 -12.97 -0.35 -6.12
CA ASN A 50 -13.83 -0.43 -7.31
C ASN A 50 -13.25 -1.34 -8.40
N ALA A 51 -11.94 -1.54 -8.41
CA ALA A 51 -11.27 -2.50 -9.30
C ALA A 51 -11.23 -3.93 -8.74
N GLY A 52 -11.81 -4.16 -7.56
CA GLY A 52 -11.83 -5.49 -6.92
C GLY A 52 -10.61 -5.79 -6.05
N ILE A 53 -9.80 -4.78 -5.71
CA ILE A 53 -8.65 -4.93 -4.83
C ILE A 53 -9.09 -4.68 -3.39
N PRO A 54 -8.99 -5.67 -2.48
CA PRO A 54 -9.29 -5.43 -1.07
C PRO A 54 -8.31 -4.42 -0.46
N VAL A 55 -8.87 -3.46 0.26
CA VAL A 55 -8.10 -2.44 1.00
C VAL A 55 -8.51 -2.51 2.46
N ARG A 56 -7.53 -2.54 3.36
CA ARG A 56 -7.74 -2.41 4.80
C ARG A 56 -6.97 -1.24 5.35
N THR A 57 -7.56 -0.57 6.33
CA THR A 57 -6.89 0.50 7.09
C THR A 57 -6.60 0.04 8.51
N VAL A 58 -5.47 0.51 9.05
CA VAL A 58 -4.98 0.10 10.37
C VAL A 58 -4.96 1.31 11.30
N SER A 59 -5.61 1.20 12.45
CA SER A 59 -5.69 2.26 13.47
C SER A 59 -5.14 1.86 14.84
N GLN A 60 -4.58 0.65 14.97
CA GLN A 60 -4.04 0.13 16.23
C GLN A 60 -2.80 0.87 16.71
N TYR A 61 -2.04 1.46 15.81
CA TYR A 61 -0.81 2.17 16.10
C TYR A 61 -1.05 3.67 16.00
N LYS A 62 -0.24 4.46 16.69
CA LYS A 62 -0.25 5.91 16.50
C LYS A 62 -0.08 6.26 15.02
N ILE A 63 0.87 5.61 14.37
CA ILE A 63 1.02 5.59 12.91
C ILE A 63 1.48 4.18 12.48
N MET A 64 0.91 3.66 11.42
CA MET A 64 1.44 2.48 10.73
C MET A 64 2.34 3.00 9.61
N HIS A 65 3.63 3.12 9.90
CA HIS A 65 4.57 3.90 9.08
C HIS A 65 5.35 3.07 8.06
N ASP A 66 4.88 1.88 7.80
CA ASP A 66 5.52 0.98 6.84
C ASP A 66 5.34 1.46 5.40
N LYS A 67 6.34 1.18 4.57
CA LYS A 67 6.33 1.47 3.14
C LYS A 67 6.98 0.29 2.44
N VAL A 68 6.16 -0.69 2.04
CA VAL A 68 6.63 -1.99 1.56
C VAL A 68 5.75 -2.49 0.43
N ILE A 69 6.38 -2.96 -0.64
CA ILE A 69 5.72 -3.78 -1.67
C ILE A 69 6.34 -5.16 -1.62
N ILE A 70 5.51 -6.18 -1.58
CA ILE A 70 5.94 -7.59 -1.66
C ILE A 70 5.32 -8.15 -2.93
N ALA A 71 6.14 -8.71 -3.79
CA ALA A 71 5.69 -9.26 -5.06
C ALA A 71 6.10 -10.73 -5.19
N ASP A 72 5.11 -11.58 -5.51
CA ASP A 72 5.28 -13.01 -5.79
C ASP A 72 5.89 -13.80 -4.63
N GLY A 73 5.83 -13.28 -3.40
CA GLY A 73 6.42 -13.94 -2.24
C GLY A 73 7.95 -14.04 -2.28
N ARG A 74 8.61 -13.31 -3.17
CA ARG A 74 10.06 -13.41 -3.38
C ARG A 74 10.79 -12.10 -3.59
N ASN A 75 10.07 -11.03 -3.94
CA ASN A 75 10.64 -9.71 -4.21
C ASN A 75 10.08 -8.71 -3.23
N ILE A 76 10.91 -7.79 -2.76
CA ILE A 76 10.47 -6.72 -1.86
C ILE A 76 11.03 -5.38 -2.33
N GLU A 77 10.25 -4.33 -2.10
CA GLU A 77 10.68 -2.94 -2.17
C GLU A 77 10.43 -2.31 -0.81
N VAL A 78 11.44 -1.68 -0.24
CA VAL A 78 11.37 -1.00 1.06
C VAL A 78 12.20 0.27 1.01
N GLY A 79 11.85 1.23 1.86
CA GLY A 79 12.61 2.47 1.99
C GLY A 79 11.81 3.56 2.66
N SER A 80 12.22 4.80 2.41
CA SER A 80 11.54 5.99 2.93
C SER A 80 10.37 6.43 2.07
N PHE A 81 10.23 5.88 0.86
CA PHE A 81 9.34 6.34 -0.20
C PHE A 81 7.88 6.02 0.13
N ASN A 82 7.10 7.05 0.50
CA ASN A 82 5.65 6.95 0.52
C ASN A 82 5.13 6.90 -0.91
N TYR A 83 3.99 6.23 -1.11
CA TYR A 83 3.38 6.11 -2.45
C TYR A 83 2.58 7.36 -2.75
N THR A 84 3.30 8.47 -2.88
CA THR A 84 2.76 9.82 -3.08
C THR A 84 3.53 10.54 -4.19
N ARG A 85 2.89 11.57 -4.75
CA ARG A 85 3.54 12.43 -5.73
C ARG A 85 4.75 13.16 -5.11
N ALA A 86 4.62 13.61 -3.85
CA ALA A 86 5.70 14.30 -3.16
C ALA A 86 6.96 13.42 -3.04
N ALA A 87 6.81 12.15 -2.68
CA ALA A 87 7.92 11.21 -2.63
C ALA A 87 8.56 11.02 -4.01
N ASP A 88 7.73 10.96 -5.06
CA ASP A 88 8.21 10.74 -6.43
C ASP A 88 8.93 11.95 -7.03
N ARG A 89 8.53 13.17 -6.69
CA ARG A 89 8.92 14.35 -7.45
C ARG A 89 9.65 15.45 -6.70
N VAL A 90 9.43 15.59 -5.38
CA VAL A 90 9.89 16.75 -4.61
C VAL A 90 10.82 16.40 -3.46
N ASN A 91 10.61 15.24 -2.81
CA ASN A 91 11.39 14.83 -1.64
C ASN A 91 12.69 14.15 -2.06
N SER A 92 13.68 14.19 -1.17
CA SER A 92 14.81 13.27 -1.24
C SER A 92 14.40 11.97 -0.57
N GLU A 93 14.37 10.87 -1.33
CA GLU A 93 13.93 9.57 -0.86
C GLU A 93 14.91 8.49 -1.30
N ASN A 94 14.82 7.33 -0.66
CA ASN A 94 15.57 6.17 -1.12
C ASN A 94 14.73 4.90 -0.99
N VAL A 95 15.01 3.94 -1.86
CA VAL A 95 14.40 2.61 -1.82
C VAL A 95 15.46 1.55 -2.04
N LEU A 96 15.19 0.37 -1.47
CA LEU A 96 15.94 -0.84 -1.73
C LEU A 96 15.00 -1.86 -2.34
N VAL A 97 15.38 -2.42 -3.48
CA VAL A 97 14.65 -3.52 -4.11
C VAL A 97 15.50 -4.77 -4.00
N VAL A 98 14.92 -5.82 -3.41
CA VAL A 98 15.59 -7.11 -3.26
C VAL A 98 14.85 -8.11 -4.13
N TRP A 99 15.57 -8.67 -5.12
CA TRP A 99 15.01 -9.58 -6.10
C TRP A 99 15.29 -11.03 -5.74
N ASP A 100 14.25 -11.85 -5.82
CA ASP A 100 14.31 -13.31 -5.73
C ASP A 100 14.99 -13.82 -4.45
N VAL A 101 14.57 -13.29 -3.31
CA VAL A 101 15.02 -13.72 -1.98
C VAL A 101 13.81 -14.15 -1.15
N PRO A 102 13.27 -15.38 -1.37
CA PRO A 102 12.04 -15.82 -0.69
C PRO A 102 12.12 -15.78 0.83
N VAL A 103 13.28 -16.10 1.42
CA VAL A 103 13.47 -16.08 2.89
C VAL A 103 13.21 -14.68 3.46
N VAL A 104 13.73 -13.66 2.80
CA VAL A 104 13.51 -12.25 3.22
C VAL A 104 12.06 -11.85 2.97
N ALA A 105 11.54 -12.15 1.78
CA ALA A 105 10.16 -11.81 1.41
C ALA A 105 9.15 -12.43 2.37
N GLN A 106 9.38 -13.67 2.82
CA GLN A 106 8.50 -14.35 3.79
C GLN A 106 8.48 -13.64 5.15
N ARG A 107 9.60 -13.09 5.61
CA ARG A 107 9.64 -12.29 6.85
C ARG A 107 8.79 -11.03 6.71
N TYR A 108 8.91 -10.32 5.59
CA TYR A 108 8.07 -9.15 5.33
C TYR A 108 6.60 -9.52 5.16
N LEU A 109 6.30 -10.67 4.56
CA LEU A 109 4.94 -11.15 4.41
C LEU A 109 4.28 -11.46 5.76
N GLN A 110 5.03 -12.04 6.71
CA GLN A 110 4.55 -12.27 8.07
C GLN A 110 4.21 -10.95 8.75
N HIS A 111 5.07 -9.93 8.63
CA HIS A 111 4.81 -8.59 9.15
C HIS A 111 3.56 -7.97 8.50
N TRP A 112 3.48 -8.02 7.17
CA TRP A 112 2.33 -7.54 6.41
C TRP A 112 1.04 -8.22 6.86
N GLN A 113 1.07 -9.55 7.01
CA GLN A 113 -0.10 -10.32 7.42
C GLN A 113 -0.59 -9.92 8.80
N SER A 114 0.32 -9.62 9.73
CA SER A 114 -0.05 -9.16 11.07
C SER A 114 -0.81 -7.83 11.02
N ARG A 115 -0.42 -6.92 10.13
CA ARG A 115 -1.11 -5.62 9.94
C ARG A 115 -2.44 -5.81 9.23
N TRP A 116 -2.48 -6.68 8.24
CA TRP A 116 -3.71 -7.02 7.55
C TRP A 116 -4.76 -7.59 8.51
N ASN A 117 -4.36 -8.52 9.35
CA ASN A 117 -5.26 -9.16 10.32
C ASN A 117 -5.84 -8.16 11.32
N GLY A 118 -5.10 -7.12 11.69
CA GLY A 118 -5.57 -6.07 12.59
C GLY A 118 -6.27 -4.91 11.87
N GLY A 119 -6.42 -4.98 10.56
CA GLY A 119 -7.02 -3.92 9.76
C GLY A 119 -8.53 -4.05 9.65
N THR A 120 -9.14 -2.97 9.16
CA THR A 120 -10.59 -2.88 8.89
C THR A 120 -10.81 -2.68 7.39
N ASP A 121 -11.75 -3.41 6.81
CA ASP A 121 -12.06 -3.29 5.40
C ASP A 121 -12.51 -1.87 5.05
N TRP A 122 -11.92 -1.33 3.98
CA TRP A 122 -12.36 -0.07 3.38
C TRP A 122 -13.45 -0.33 2.35
N HIS A 123 -14.50 0.46 2.41
CA HIS A 123 -15.60 0.40 1.45
C HIS A 123 -15.65 1.69 0.64
N SER A 124 -15.78 1.55 -0.67
CA SER A 124 -15.92 2.70 -1.57
C SER A 124 -17.26 3.41 -1.32
N SER A 125 -17.24 4.74 -1.40
CA SER A 125 -18.44 5.58 -1.33
C SER A 125 -19.13 5.74 -2.69
N TYR A 126 -18.62 5.10 -3.72
CA TYR A 126 -19.20 5.18 -5.08
C TYR A 126 -19.85 3.86 -5.50
#